data_45c11b1c69e0d29f47a396e3bd485484
#
_entry.id   45c11b1c69e0d29f47a396e3bd485484
#
_cell.length_a   1.000
_cell.length_b   1.000
_cell.length_c   1.000
_cell.angle_alpha   90.00
_cell.angle_beta   90.00
_cell.angle_gamma   90.00
#
_symmetry.space_group_name_H-M   'P 1'
#
loop_
_entity.id
_entity.type
_entity.pdbx_description
1 polymer ?
#
loop_
_entity_poly.entity_id
_entity_poly.type
_entity_poly.pdbx_seq_one_letter_code
_entity_poly.pdbx_strand_id
1 'polypeptide(L)'
;MKGKTEAEADLLMADLEAVTRAGAFSVVIECTRHSVAAQLTAASPIPTIGIGSGHGTCHGEVSVFHDLVGGFPWFIPSFVQPKANIAADIIRGVTEWKNELQIPQA
;
A
#
# COMPACT_ATOMS: atom_id res chain seq x y z
N MET A 1 -10.07 -2.04 7.02
CA MET A 1 -10.56 -1.06 6.03
C MET A 1 -11.46 -0.07 6.72
N LYS A 2 -11.22 1.22 6.49
CA LYS A 2 -11.95 2.35 7.08
C LYS A 2 -13.11 2.79 6.19
N GLY A 3 -14.06 3.55 6.77
CA GLY A 3 -15.22 4.07 6.02
C GLY A 3 -16.29 3.03 5.74
N LYS A 4 -16.46 2.05 6.63
CA LYS A 4 -17.46 0.99 6.47
C LYS A 4 -18.88 1.45 6.74
N THR A 5 -19.05 2.48 7.53
CA THR A 5 -20.34 3.08 7.89
C THR A 5 -20.37 4.54 7.45
N GLU A 6 -21.57 5.10 7.36
CA GLU A 6 -21.76 6.53 7.07
C GLU A 6 -21.09 7.42 8.12
N ALA A 7 -21.21 7.04 9.39
CA ALA A 7 -20.56 7.75 10.49
C ALA A 7 -19.03 7.76 10.36
N GLU A 8 -18.42 6.64 9.96
CA GLU A 8 -16.97 6.59 9.68
C GLU A 8 -16.58 7.46 8.49
N ALA A 9 -17.39 7.45 7.42
CA ALA A 9 -17.16 8.29 6.25
C ALA A 9 -17.22 9.77 6.61
N ASP A 10 -18.16 10.18 7.45
CA ASP A 10 -18.28 11.56 7.93
C ASP A 10 -17.09 11.97 8.78
N LEU A 11 -16.58 11.08 9.64
CA LEU A 11 -15.35 11.34 10.41
C LEU A 11 -14.13 11.51 9.49
N LEU A 12 -14.00 10.69 8.47
CA LEU A 12 -12.90 10.82 7.50
C LEU A 12 -12.99 12.14 6.72
N MET A 13 -14.20 12.58 6.39
CA MET A 13 -14.40 13.88 5.75
C MET A 13 -14.00 15.03 6.69
N ALA A 14 -14.35 14.96 7.95
CA ALA A 14 -13.94 15.94 8.96
C ALA A 14 -12.41 15.95 9.16
N ASP A 15 -11.77 14.79 9.14
CA ASP A 15 -10.31 14.68 9.19
C ASP A 15 -9.65 15.33 7.97
N LEU A 16 -10.19 15.11 6.77
CA LEU A 16 -9.71 15.77 5.54
C LEU A 16 -9.79 17.28 5.65
N GLU A 17 -10.89 17.80 6.12
CA GLU A 17 -11.07 19.25 6.34
C GLU A 17 -10.08 19.78 7.37
N ALA A 18 -9.83 19.05 8.43
CA ALA A 18 -8.90 19.43 9.50
C ALA A 18 -7.46 19.52 8.98
N VAL A 19 -6.98 18.50 8.26
CA VAL A 19 -5.61 18.50 7.72
C VAL A 19 -5.43 19.56 6.63
N THR A 20 -6.45 19.78 5.83
CA THR A 20 -6.46 20.86 4.82
C THR A 20 -6.34 22.22 5.48
N ARG A 21 -7.13 22.49 6.51
CA ARG A 21 -7.10 23.73 7.28
C ARG A 21 -5.77 23.96 7.98
N ALA A 22 -5.12 22.87 8.42
CA ALA A 22 -3.80 22.93 9.04
C ALA A 22 -2.66 23.23 8.06
N GLY A 23 -2.94 23.30 6.75
CA GLY A 23 -1.96 23.66 5.73
C GLY A 23 -1.25 22.49 5.09
N ALA A 24 -1.79 21.26 5.19
CA ALA A 24 -1.23 20.11 4.47
C ALA A 24 -1.26 20.38 2.94
N PHE A 25 -0.16 20.07 2.25
CA PHE A 25 -0.09 20.21 0.80
C PHE A 25 -0.60 18.97 0.06
N SER A 26 -0.76 17.86 0.75
CA SER A 26 -1.22 16.57 0.24
C SER A 26 -1.70 15.73 1.40
N VAL A 27 -2.50 14.70 1.12
CA VAL A 27 -3.01 13.78 2.14
C VAL A 27 -2.96 12.35 1.63
N VAL A 28 -2.52 11.44 2.49
CA VAL A 28 -2.53 9.99 2.21
C VAL A 28 -3.85 9.41 2.72
N ILE A 29 -4.53 8.65 1.86
CA ILE A 29 -5.76 7.93 2.19
C ILE A 29 -5.41 6.44 2.22
N GLU A 30 -5.33 5.87 3.42
CA GLU A 30 -4.85 4.51 3.63
C GLU A 30 -6.01 3.58 4.03
N CYS A 31 -6.04 2.41 3.39
CA CYS A 31 -6.96 1.31 3.72
C CYS A 31 -8.42 1.76 3.89
N THR A 32 -8.87 2.64 3.03
CA THR A 32 -10.22 3.22 3.05
C THR A 32 -11.07 2.54 1.98
N ARG A 33 -12.35 2.38 2.25
CA ARG A 33 -13.32 1.87 1.26
C ARG A 33 -13.25 2.66 -0.03
N HIS A 34 -13.24 1.98 -1.17
CA HIS A 34 -13.03 2.60 -2.48
C HIS A 34 -13.99 3.76 -2.76
N SER A 35 -15.29 3.55 -2.46
CA SER A 35 -16.29 4.59 -2.64
C SER A 35 -16.06 5.83 -1.76
N VAL A 36 -15.60 5.62 -0.53
CA VAL A 36 -15.29 6.69 0.42
C VAL A 36 -14.02 7.41 0.01
N ALA A 37 -12.98 6.68 -0.40
CA ALA A 37 -11.74 7.27 -0.92
C ALA A 37 -12.02 8.17 -2.14
N ALA A 38 -12.89 7.72 -3.04
CA ALA A 38 -13.33 8.51 -4.20
C ALA A 38 -14.09 9.79 -3.78
N GLN A 39 -14.97 9.68 -2.78
CA GLN A 39 -15.70 10.84 -2.25
C GLN A 39 -14.75 11.85 -1.59
N LEU A 40 -13.82 11.39 -0.79
CA LEU A 40 -12.80 12.22 -0.16
C LEU A 40 -11.97 12.95 -1.21
N THR A 41 -11.54 12.23 -2.25
CA THR A 41 -10.77 12.79 -3.34
C THR A 41 -11.55 13.86 -4.10
N ALA A 42 -12.82 13.61 -4.40
CA ALA A 42 -13.69 14.57 -5.08
C ALA A 42 -13.90 15.85 -4.27
N ALA A 43 -13.94 15.74 -2.93
CA ALA A 43 -14.13 16.87 -2.03
C ALA A 43 -12.81 17.59 -1.67
N SER A 44 -11.65 16.96 -1.90
CA SER A 44 -10.37 17.47 -1.44
C SER A 44 -9.86 18.62 -2.31
N PRO A 45 -9.50 19.76 -1.69
CA PRO A 45 -8.82 20.86 -2.40
C PRO A 45 -7.31 20.62 -2.55
N ILE A 46 -6.77 19.54 -1.96
CA ILE A 46 -5.36 19.17 -2.02
C ILE A 46 -5.20 17.77 -2.64
N PRO A 47 -4.05 17.45 -3.25
CA PRO A 47 -3.82 16.13 -3.83
C PRO A 47 -4.00 15.02 -2.80
N THR A 48 -4.67 13.93 -3.22
CA THR A 48 -4.84 12.71 -2.43
C THR A 48 -3.98 11.60 -3.00
N ILE A 49 -3.31 10.87 -2.12
CA ILE A 49 -2.46 9.73 -2.45
C ILE A 49 -3.03 8.51 -1.75
N GLY A 50 -3.42 7.50 -2.52
CA GLY A 50 -4.03 6.28 -2.00
C GLY A 50 -3.00 5.18 -1.74
N ILE A 51 -3.22 4.44 -0.66
CA ILE A 51 -2.58 3.16 -0.42
C ILE A 51 -3.60 2.20 0.18
N GLY A 52 -3.89 1.11 -0.53
CA GLY A 52 -4.92 0.14 -0.11
C GLY A 52 -6.35 0.69 -0.15
N SER A 53 -6.61 1.72 -0.92
CA SER A 53 -7.91 2.41 -1.02
C SER A 53 -8.58 2.27 -2.40
N GLY A 54 -8.09 1.35 -3.22
CA GLY A 54 -8.59 1.08 -4.57
C GLY A 54 -7.87 1.88 -5.65
N HIS A 55 -7.67 1.22 -6.78
CA HIS A 55 -7.04 1.86 -7.93
C HIS A 55 -7.94 2.93 -8.54
N GLY A 56 -7.34 4.07 -8.87
CA GLY A 56 -8.04 5.16 -9.53
C GLY A 56 -9.00 5.96 -8.63
N THR A 57 -9.00 5.74 -7.32
CA THR A 57 -9.87 6.48 -6.39
C THR A 57 -9.25 7.80 -5.93
N CYS A 58 -7.94 7.89 -5.92
CA CYS A 58 -7.18 9.07 -5.50
C CYS A 58 -6.46 9.69 -6.70
N HIS A 59 -5.90 10.89 -6.51
CA HIS A 59 -5.13 11.57 -7.56
C HIS A 59 -3.83 10.84 -7.89
N GLY A 60 -3.25 10.14 -6.93
CA GLY A 60 -2.08 9.29 -7.10
C GLY A 60 -2.13 8.10 -6.17
N GLU A 61 -1.21 7.17 -6.36
CA GLU A 61 -1.09 5.97 -5.55
C GLU A 61 0.36 5.73 -5.15
N VAL A 62 0.55 5.11 -4.00
CA VAL A 62 1.84 4.64 -3.51
C VAL A 62 1.71 3.20 -3.08
N SER A 63 2.76 2.44 -3.24
CA SER A 63 2.85 1.06 -2.77
C SER A 63 4.17 0.83 -2.05
N VAL A 64 4.17 -0.08 -1.08
CA VAL A 64 5.42 -0.53 -0.47
C VAL A 64 6.18 -1.35 -1.51
N PHE A 65 7.41 -0.94 -1.80
CA PHE A 65 8.22 -1.56 -2.86
C PHE A 65 8.37 -3.07 -2.68
N HIS A 66 8.70 -3.54 -1.47
CA HIS A 66 8.87 -4.96 -1.19
C HIS A 66 7.57 -5.76 -1.37
N ASP A 67 6.44 -5.17 -1.05
CA ASP A 67 5.14 -5.80 -1.31
C ASP A 67 4.88 -5.90 -2.82
N LEU A 68 5.17 -4.83 -3.54
CA LEU A 68 4.95 -4.75 -4.99
C LEU A 68 5.74 -5.81 -5.75
N VAL A 69 6.98 -6.06 -5.35
CA VAL A 69 7.89 -6.98 -6.05
C VAL A 69 7.99 -8.36 -5.38
N GLY A 70 7.22 -8.61 -4.34
CA GLY A 70 7.28 -9.88 -3.62
C GLY A 70 8.62 -10.11 -2.91
N GLY A 71 9.15 -9.06 -2.27
CA GLY A 71 10.44 -9.09 -1.57
C GLY A 71 10.39 -9.78 -0.21
N PHE A 72 9.19 -10.04 0.33
CA PHE A 72 9.00 -10.75 1.59
C PHE A 72 8.46 -12.16 1.33
N PRO A 73 9.07 -13.21 1.90
CA PRO A 73 8.59 -14.58 1.73
C PRO A 73 7.43 -14.95 2.68
N TRP A 74 6.94 -14.02 3.47
CA TRP A 74 5.94 -14.28 4.49
C TRP A 74 4.67 -13.47 4.25
N PHE A 75 4.43 -12.42 5.00
CA PHE A 75 3.18 -11.67 4.98
C PHE A 75 3.09 -10.70 3.79
N ILE A 76 1.94 -10.72 3.11
CA ILE A 76 1.58 -9.73 2.08
C ILE A 76 0.22 -9.14 2.47
N PRO A 77 0.07 -7.81 2.54
CA PRO A 77 -1.23 -7.19 2.79
C PRO A 77 -2.28 -7.64 1.76
N SER A 78 -3.51 -7.84 2.21
CA SER A 78 -4.60 -8.36 1.36
C SER A 78 -4.94 -7.47 0.16
N PHE A 79 -4.64 -6.18 0.22
CA PHE A 79 -4.88 -5.24 -0.88
C PHE A 79 -3.73 -5.20 -1.90
N VAL A 80 -2.64 -5.95 -1.68
CA VAL A 80 -1.48 -5.98 -2.57
C VAL A 80 -1.56 -7.20 -3.48
N GLN A 81 -1.36 -6.97 -4.77
CA GLN A 81 -1.11 -8.03 -5.74
C GLN A 81 0.33 -7.90 -6.23
N PRO A 82 1.26 -8.72 -5.73
CA PRO A 82 2.66 -8.65 -6.12
C PRO A 82 2.82 -8.82 -7.64
N LYS A 83 3.68 -8.01 -8.24
CA LYS A 83 3.98 -8.05 -9.68
C LYS A 83 5.20 -8.90 -10.00
N ALA A 84 5.91 -9.36 -8.98
CA ALA A 84 7.09 -10.22 -9.08
C ALA A 84 7.20 -11.07 -7.82
N ASN A 85 8.14 -12.02 -7.80
CA ASN A 85 8.47 -12.83 -6.64
C ASN A 85 9.98 -12.84 -6.43
N ILE A 86 10.52 -11.68 -6.06
CA ILE A 86 11.97 -11.50 -5.87
C ILE A 86 12.48 -12.33 -4.68
N ALA A 87 11.68 -12.53 -3.64
CA ALA A 87 12.07 -13.36 -2.51
C ALA A 87 12.43 -14.79 -2.95
N ALA A 88 11.65 -15.39 -3.84
CA ALA A 88 11.93 -16.71 -4.38
C ALA A 88 13.24 -16.73 -5.19
N ASP A 89 13.49 -15.70 -5.99
CA ASP A 89 14.72 -15.57 -6.76
C ASP A 89 15.96 -15.41 -5.88
N ILE A 90 15.85 -14.62 -4.80
CA ILE A 90 16.93 -14.46 -3.83
C ILE A 90 17.23 -15.79 -3.14
N ILE A 91 16.20 -16.51 -2.67
CA ILE A 91 16.36 -17.81 -2.01
C ILE A 91 17.02 -18.80 -2.97
N ARG A 92 16.55 -18.86 -4.21
CA ARG A 92 17.13 -19.73 -5.24
C ARG A 92 18.60 -19.42 -5.50
N GLY A 93 18.93 -18.13 -5.70
CA GLY A 93 20.30 -17.72 -5.96
C GLY A 93 21.26 -18.03 -4.82
N VAL A 94 20.84 -17.75 -3.57
CA VAL A 94 21.66 -18.07 -2.40
C VAL A 94 21.81 -19.60 -2.20
N THR A 95 20.75 -20.36 -2.45
CA THR A 95 20.79 -21.81 -2.36
C THR A 95 21.72 -22.43 -3.40
N GLU A 96 21.66 -21.95 -4.63
CA GLU A 96 22.53 -22.36 -5.75
C GLU A 96 24.00 -22.09 -5.42
N TRP A 97 24.32 -20.86 -5.01
CA TRP A 97 25.66 -20.50 -4.58
C TRP A 97 26.16 -21.36 -3.43
N LYS A 98 25.34 -21.59 -2.42
CA LYS A 98 25.67 -22.45 -1.29
C LYS A 98 26.03 -23.89 -1.73
N ASN A 99 25.29 -24.44 -2.69
CA ASN A 99 25.54 -25.77 -3.24
C ASN A 99 26.86 -25.82 -4.03
N GLU A 100 27.21 -24.74 -4.70
CA GLU A 100 28.47 -24.63 -5.46
C GLU A 100 29.71 -24.60 -4.57
N LEU A 101 29.58 -24.20 -3.31
CA LEU A 101 30.71 -24.16 -2.38
C LEU A 101 31.32 -25.53 -2.13
N GLN A 102 30.69 -26.62 -2.53
CA GLN A 102 31.18 -27.97 -2.37
C GLN A 102 31.76 -28.25 -0.98
N ILE A 103 31.03 -27.87 0.05
CA ILE A 103 31.46 -28.06 1.42
C ILE A 103 31.68 -29.57 1.63
N PRO A 104 32.92 -30.02 1.95
CA PRO A 104 33.19 -31.43 2.16
C PRO A 104 32.29 -31.95 3.29
N GLN A 105 31.60 -33.03 3.03
CA GLN A 105 30.85 -33.72 4.09
C GLN A 105 31.84 -34.43 4.97
N ALA A 106 31.78 -34.14 6.26
CA ALA A 106 32.63 -34.77 7.25
C ALA A 106 32.34 -36.29 7.36
#